data_94c99cc3e4c807c8135c0399f645a2ae
#
_entry.id   94c99cc3e4c807c8135c0399f645a2ae
#
_cell.length_a   1.000
_cell.length_b   1.000
_cell.length_c   1.000
_cell.angle_alpha   90.00
_cell.angle_beta   90.00
_cell.angle_gamma   90.00
#
_symmetry.space_group_name_H-M   'P 1'
#
loop_
_entity.id
_entity.type
_entity.pdbx_description
1 polymer ?
#
loop_
_entity_poly.entity_id
_entity_poly.type
_entity_poly.pdbx_seq_one_letter_code
_entity_poly.pdbx_strand_id
1 'polypeptide(L)'
;MNVDYKVDLLVLGMGAAAELAAIYAHDANPDLNILIATKALKGKGGCSRMVQGGFNVVLDPGDSHEKHLMDTLKGGQYINDQDLALQLVEQATPTVKELETISGCFFDRRPDGHIHQKAFAGQCFDRAVHKGDLTGIEIISRTTEQVFKRRIPVLEETRAVELLLDAEGQTVTGALLYNMRHGTFHVVEAAATLVATGGGPTQYRFHAPGPEKSADGIAMLYRAGVRMRDMEMIQFHPTGLIVPGSVVAGSLLEEGLRGAGAHLYNGEGERYMLKYAPDVAERATRDVVSRSAYLEMMAGRACPEGGVRIDAAHLGADFVLRNFPGMAERCAQFKYDLAHNMVPVSPSAHFFMGGAVIDVKCRASLDKLFVAGED
;
A
#
# COMPACT_ATOMS: atom_id res chain seq x y z
N MET A 1 2.59 -7.26 -35.20
CA MET A 1 1.39 -7.85 -34.56
C MET A 1 0.19 -6.98 -34.90
N ASN A 2 -0.99 -7.57 -35.07
CA ASN A 2 -2.20 -6.73 -35.25
C ASN A 2 -2.53 -6.04 -33.94
N VAL A 3 -3.02 -4.79 -34.02
CA VAL A 3 -3.52 -4.05 -32.87
C VAL A 3 -4.93 -4.53 -32.53
N ASP A 4 -5.15 -4.98 -31.29
CA ASP A 4 -6.46 -5.46 -30.83
C ASP A 4 -7.31 -4.33 -30.25
N TYR A 5 -6.65 -3.36 -29.57
CA TYR A 5 -7.29 -2.18 -28.97
C TYR A 5 -6.51 -0.91 -29.32
N LYS A 6 -7.26 0.16 -29.62
CA LYS A 6 -6.70 1.50 -29.79
C LYS A 6 -7.41 2.47 -28.85
N VAL A 7 -6.67 3.11 -27.96
CA VAL A 7 -7.21 3.92 -26.87
C VAL A 7 -6.43 5.24 -26.68
N ASP A 8 -7.08 6.21 -26.06
CA ASP A 8 -6.41 7.47 -25.67
C ASP A 8 -5.58 7.28 -24.41
N LEU A 9 -6.13 6.54 -23.43
CA LEU A 9 -5.44 6.24 -22.17
C LEU A 9 -5.53 4.75 -21.85
N LEU A 10 -4.36 4.11 -21.75
CA LEU A 10 -4.22 2.77 -21.18
C LEU A 10 -3.77 2.86 -19.73
N VAL A 11 -4.53 2.26 -18.81
CA VAL A 11 -4.22 2.17 -17.39
C VAL A 11 -3.88 0.72 -17.04
N LEU A 12 -2.66 0.49 -16.57
CA LEU A 12 -2.17 -0.83 -16.17
C LEU A 12 -2.22 -0.96 -14.66
N GLY A 13 -3.09 -1.84 -14.15
CA GLY A 13 -3.43 -1.99 -12.75
C GLY A 13 -4.86 -1.53 -12.45
N MET A 14 -5.37 -1.91 -11.26
CA MET A 14 -6.69 -1.48 -10.76
C MET A 14 -6.66 -1.33 -9.23
N GLY A 15 -5.60 -0.73 -8.70
CA GLY A 15 -5.52 -0.20 -7.34
C GLY A 15 -6.07 1.23 -7.27
N ALA A 16 -6.05 1.85 -6.07
CA ALA A 16 -6.59 3.20 -5.86
C ALA A 16 -6.00 4.24 -6.82
N ALA A 17 -4.69 4.20 -7.09
CA ALA A 17 -4.04 5.12 -8.02
C ALA A 17 -4.59 4.97 -9.45
N ALA A 18 -4.74 3.74 -9.93
CA ALA A 18 -5.26 3.44 -11.27
C ALA A 18 -6.73 3.87 -11.42
N GLU A 19 -7.57 3.49 -10.44
CA GLU A 19 -9.01 3.80 -10.48
C GLU A 19 -9.27 5.30 -10.43
N LEU A 20 -8.61 6.03 -9.51
CA LEU A 20 -8.76 7.48 -9.41
C LEU A 20 -8.24 8.19 -10.66
N ALA A 21 -7.10 7.77 -11.22
CA ALA A 21 -6.59 8.36 -12.46
C ALA A 21 -7.56 8.18 -13.63
N ALA A 22 -8.15 6.99 -13.78
CA ALA A 22 -9.14 6.72 -14.81
C ALA A 22 -10.44 7.54 -14.62
N ILE A 23 -10.90 7.68 -13.36
CA ILE A 23 -12.06 8.48 -12.99
C ILE A 23 -11.82 9.95 -13.34
N TYR A 24 -10.69 10.51 -12.91
CA TYR A 24 -10.37 11.92 -13.17
C TYR A 24 -10.16 12.20 -14.66
N ALA A 25 -9.51 11.30 -15.40
CA ALA A 25 -9.33 11.43 -16.84
C ALA A 25 -10.68 11.46 -17.56
N HIS A 26 -11.61 10.55 -17.23
CA HIS A 26 -12.97 10.54 -17.76
C HIS A 26 -13.75 11.79 -17.39
N ASP A 27 -13.67 12.26 -16.15
CA ASP A 27 -14.42 13.42 -15.68
C ASP A 27 -13.89 14.74 -16.29
N ALA A 28 -12.59 14.79 -16.61
CA ALA A 28 -11.99 15.90 -17.34
C ALA A 28 -12.38 15.92 -18.82
N ASN A 29 -12.52 14.76 -19.44
CA ASN A 29 -12.99 14.62 -20.81
C ASN A 29 -13.71 13.26 -20.99
N PRO A 30 -15.06 13.25 -20.98
CA PRO A 30 -15.85 12.01 -21.12
C PRO A 30 -15.73 11.32 -22.48
N ASP A 31 -15.20 11.99 -23.50
CA ASP A 31 -15.00 11.44 -24.84
C ASP A 31 -13.71 10.62 -24.96
N LEU A 32 -12.84 10.62 -23.94
CA LEU A 32 -11.63 9.81 -23.93
C LEU A 32 -11.97 8.31 -23.93
N ASN A 33 -11.35 7.58 -24.87
CA ASN A 33 -11.36 6.13 -24.87
C ASN A 33 -10.33 5.59 -23.88
N ILE A 34 -10.79 5.24 -22.67
CA ILE A 34 -9.96 4.75 -21.57
C ILE A 34 -10.11 3.23 -21.47
N LEU A 35 -9.00 2.51 -21.29
CA LEU A 35 -9.00 1.07 -21.05
C LEU A 35 -8.15 0.77 -19.80
N ILE A 36 -8.73 0.05 -18.84
CA ILE A 36 -8.01 -0.48 -17.69
C ILE A 36 -7.68 -1.96 -17.95
N ALA A 37 -6.46 -2.39 -17.66
CA ALA A 37 -6.07 -3.80 -17.64
C ALA A 37 -5.56 -4.21 -16.26
N THR A 38 -6.11 -5.28 -15.70
CA THR A 38 -5.74 -5.79 -14.39
C THR A 38 -5.58 -7.30 -14.39
N LYS A 39 -4.57 -7.81 -13.71
CA LYS A 39 -4.37 -9.27 -13.58
C LYS A 39 -5.30 -9.93 -12.56
N ALA A 40 -5.97 -9.14 -11.73
CA ALA A 40 -6.99 -9.61 -10.79
C ALA A 40 -8.41 -9.42 -11.33
N LEU A 41 -9.40 -9.87 -10.57
CA LEU A 41 -10.81 -9.50 -10.80
C LEU A 41 -11.03 -8.05 -10.33
N LYS A 42 -11.96 -7.35 -10.96
CA LYS A 42 -12.31 -5.94 -10.68
C LYS A 42 -12.59 -5.71 -9.20
N GLY A 43 -11.85 -4.80 -8.59
CA GLY A 43 -12.00 -4.43 -7.18
C GLY A 43 -11.72 -5.57 -6.19
N LYS A 44 -11.10 -6.67 -6.61
CA LYS A 44 -10.83 -7.84 -5.75
C LYS A 44 -9.37 -8.08 -5.45
N GLY A 45 -8.44 -7.55 -6.24
CA GLY A 45 -7.01 -7.72 -6.05
C GLY A 45 -6.29 -6.45 -5.60
N GLY A 46 -4.99 -6.60 -5.36
CA GLY A 46 -4.08 -5.51 -5.03
C GLY A 46 -4.10 -5.07 -3.57
N CYS A 47 -3.03 -4.36 -3.19
CA CYS A 47 -2.80 -3.97 -1.80
C CYS A 47 -3.66 -2.81 -1.33
N SER A 48 -4.14 -1.95 -2.23
CA SER A 48 -5.06 -0.87 -1.86
C SER A 48 -6.29 -1.39 -1.11
N ARG A 49 -6.83 -2.55 -1.53
CA ARG A 49 -7.95 -3.21 -0.85
C ARG A 49 -7.57 -3.77 0.53
N MET A 50 -6.29 -4.08 0.76
CA MET A 50 -5.81 -4.71 1.99
C MET A 50 -5.44 -3.70 3.09
N VAL A 51 -5.50 -2.40 2.81
CA VAL A 51 -5.19 -1.35 3.79
C VAL A 51 -6.15 -1.43 4.97
N GLN A 52 -5.59 -1.60 6.18
CA GLN A 52 -6.33 -1.71 7.43
C GLN A 52 -6.46 -0.35 8.11
N GLY A 53 -5.33 0.24 8.49
CA GLY A 53 -5.28 1.35 9.44
C GLY A 53 -5.68 2.71 8.90
N GLY A 54 -5.47 2.99 7.63
CA GLY A 54 -5.77 4.30 7.05
C GLY A 54 -4.57 5.00 6.41
N PHE A 55 -4.72 6.29 6.16
CA PHE A 55 -3.71 7.14 5.52
C PHE A 55 -3.68 8.54 6.16
N ASN A 56 -2.49 9.15 6.19
CA ASN A 56 -2.26 10.41 6.88
C ASN A 56 -2.73 11.62 6.06
N VAL A 57 -3.52 12.50 6.69
CA VAL A 57 -4.04 13.73 6.09
C VAL A 57 -4.11 14.83 7.15
N VAL A 58 -3.83 16.06 6.77
CA VAL A 58 -3.99 17.24 7.65
C VAL A 58 -5.47 17.66 7.63
N LEU A 59 -6.19 17.42 8.74
CA LEU A 59 -7.59 17.84 8.90
C LEU A 59 -7.82 18.61 10.21
N ASP A 60 -7.02 18.36 11.24
CA ASP A 60 -7.15 19.05 12.53
C ASP A 60 -6.67 20.53 12.40
N PRO A 61 -7.43 21.51 12.92
CA PRO A 61 -7.05 22.93 12.88
C PRO A 61 -5.73 23.24 13.61
N GLY A 62 -5.27 22.40 14.54
CA GLY A 62 -4.00 22.55 15.24
C GLY A 62 -2.80 21.99 14.49
N ASP A 63 -3.05 21.23 13.43
CA ASP A 63 -2.03 20.64 12.55
C ASP A 63 -1.73 21.56 11.35
N SER A 64 -0.71 21.20 10.54
CA SER A 64 -0.38 21.89 9.31
C SER A 64 0.33 21.00 8.30
N HIS A 65 0.26 21.36 7.02
CA HIS A 65 1.00 20.68 5.95
C HIS A 65 2.52 20.73 6.21
N GLU A 66 3.04 21.83 6.77
CA GLU A 66 4.45 21.95 7.14
C GLU A 66 4.86 20.91 8.20
N LYS A 67 4.06 20.74 9.26
CA LYS A 67 4.31 19.71 10.28
C LYS A 67 4.27 18.30 9.69
N HIS A 68 3.29 18.04 8.80
CA HIS A 68 3.18 16.74 8.12
C HIS A 68 4.37 16.50 7.19
N LEU A 69 4.79 17.51 6.42
CA LEU A 69 5.98 17.45 5.58
C LEU A 69 7.22 17.15 6.43
N MET A 70 7.42 17.87 7.54
CA MET A 70 8.59 17.66 8.41
C MET A 70 8.61 16.25 9.01
N ASP A 71 7.46 15.71 9.44
CA ASP A 71 7.37 14.32 9.91
C ASP A 71 7.73 13.33 8.79
N THR A 72 7.27 13.59 7.57
CA THR A 72 7.58 12.76 6.37
C THR A 72 9.07 12.80 6.06
N LEU A 73 9.67 13.98 6.00
CA LEU A 73 11.10 14.15 5.69
C LEU A 73 12.00 13.52 6.76
N LYS A 74 11.66 13.71 8.04
CA LYS A 74 12.37 13.08 9.17
C LYS A 74 12.26 11.55 9.10
N GLY A 75 11.07 11.03 8.81
CA GLY A 75 10.84 9.60 8.65
C GLY A 75 11.69 8.98 7.53
N GLY A 76 11.88 9.70 6.43
CA GLY A 76 12.75 9.33 5.33
C GLY A 76 14.23 9.73 5.50
N GLN A 77 14.66 10.15 6.70
CA GLN A 77 16.03 10.58 7.00
C GLN A 77 16.55 11.68 6.05
N TYR A 78 15.64 12.52 5.54
CA TYR A 78 15.88 13.64 4.63
C TYR A 78 16.46 13.23 3.25
N ILE A 79 16.40 11.97 2.86
CA ILE A 79 16.78 11.51 1.50
C ILE A 79 15.60 11.54 0.52
N ASN A 80 14.41 11.89 1.00
CA ASN A 80 13.20 12.04 0.18
C ASN A 80 13.41 13.06 -0.95
N ASP A 81 12.71 12.86 -2.04
CA ASP A 81 12.41 13.93 -2.99
C ASP A 81 11.41 14.88 -2.31
N GLN A 82 11.89 16.08 -1.96
CA GLN A 82 11.13 17.01 -1.12
C GLN A 82 9.96 17.63 -1.88
N ASP A 83 10.08 17.81 -3.20
CA ASP A 83 9.00 18.34 -4.04
C ASP A 83 7.86 17.33 -4.14
N LEU A 84 8.17 16.05 -4.32
CA LEU A 84 7.17 14.98 -4.31
C LEU A 84 6.52 14.80 -2.93
N ALA A 85 7.31 14.91 -1.85
CA ALA A 85 6.78 14.85 -0.48
C ALA A 85 5.83 16.02 -0.19
N LEU A 86 6.18 17.24 -0.62
CA LEU A 86 5.33 18.43 -0.47
C LEU A 86 4.02 18.26 -1.26
N GLN A 87 4.11 17.85 -2.53
CA GLN A 87 2.95 17.60 -3.38
C GLN A 87 2.00 16.59 -2.74
N LEU A 88 2.53 15.47 -2.22
CA LEU A 88 1.73 14.45 -1.53
C LEU A 88 0.97 15.03 -0.34
N VAL A 89 1.67 15.78 0.52
CA VAL A 89 1.08 16.34 1.75
C VAL A 89 0.01 17.38 1.44
N GLU A 90 0.25 18.28 0.47
CA GLU A 90 -0.70 19.32 0.09
C GLU A 90 -1.95 18.76 -0.60
N GLN A 91 -1.77 17.74 -1.46
CA GLN A 91 -2.89 17.14 -2.19
C GLN A 91 -3.70 16.14 -1.36
N ALA A 92 -3.20 15.66 -0.22
CA ALA A 92 -3.91 14.71 0.61
C ALA A 92 -5.26 15.26 1.13
N THR A 93 -5.29 16.52 1.56
CA THR A 93 -6.51 17.17 2.12
C THR A 93 -7.63 17.33 1.09
N PRO A 94 -7.43 17.90 -0.12
CA PRO A 94 -8.46 17.91 -1.15
C PRO A 94 -8.86 16.50 -1.58
N THR A 95 -7.90 15.57 -1.73
CA THR A 95 -8.19 14.20 -2.15
C THR A 95 -9.13 13.46 -1.18
N VAL A 96 -8.98 13.63 0.14
CA VAL A 96 -9.90 12.98 1.09
C VAL A 96 -11.33 13.50 0.96
N LYS A 97 -11.49 14.79 0.68
CA LYS A 97 -12.81 15.39 0.42
C LYS A 97 -13.42 14.83 -0.88
N GLU A 98 -12.63 14.69 -1.92
CA GLU A 98 -13.05 14.10 -3.20
C GLU A 98 -13.39 12.62 -3.08
N LEU A 99 -12.66 11.85 -2.28
CA LEU A 99 -13.02 10.48 -1.97
C LEU A 99 -14.42 10.39 -1.34
N GLU A 100 -14.80 11.34 -0.48
CA GLU A 100 -16.16 11.37 0.08
C GLU A 100 -17.19 11.89 -0.93
N THR A 101 -16.91 12.97 -1.64
CA THR A 101 -17.92 13.67 -2.48
C THR A 101 -18.07 13.08 -3.88
N ILE A 102 -16.97 12.63 -4.50
CA ILE A 102 -16.95 12.05 -5.85
C ILE A 102 -17.11 10.53 -5.79
N SER A 103 -16.33 9.88 -4.92
CA SER A 103 -16.32 8.42 -4.86
C SER A 103 -17.38 7.85 -3.93
N GLY A 104 -17.86 8.63 -2.94
CA GLY A 104 -18.86 8.20 -1.96
C GLY A 104 -18.26 7.37 -0.81
N CYS A 105 -16.97 7.53 -0.54
CA CYS A 105 -16.34 6.95 0.65
C CYS A 105 -16.93 7.55 1.92
N PHE A 106 -17.05 6.75 2.97
CA PHE A 106 -17.54 7.20 4.26
C PHE A 106 -16.57 6.78 5.37
N PHE A 107 -15.70 7.71 5.76
CA PHE A 107 -14.73 7.50 6.83
C PHE A 107 -15.37 7.66 8.21
N ASP A 108 -14.74 7.09 9.23
CA ASP A 108 -15.24 7.16 10.60
C ASP A 108 -15.24 8.61 11.12
N ARG A 109 -16.25 8.92 11.94
CA ARG A 109 -16.53 10.27 12.43
C ARG A 109 -16.42 10.35 13.95
N ARG A 110 -16.03 11.53 14.44
CA ARG A 110 -16.20 11.93 15.83
C ARG A 110 -17.70 12.28 16.09
N PRO A 111 -18.11 12.37 17.35
CA PRO A 111 -19.49 12.77 17.68
C PRO A 111 -19.90 14.15 17.15
N ASP A 112 -18.93 15.04 16.92
CA ASP A 112 -19.11 16.38 16.33
C ASP A 112 -19.25 16.39 14.80
N GLY A 113 -19.19 15.20 14.17
CA GLY A 113 -19.31 15.01 12.72
C GLY A 113 -18.00 15.14 11.93
N HIS A 114 -16.90 15.56 12.54
CA HIS A 114 -15.61 15.60 11.87
C HIS A 114 -15.01 14.21 11.65
N ILE A 115 -14.20 14.05 10.62
CA ILE A 115 -13.49 12.78 10.36
C ILE A 115 -12.62 12.44 11.57
N HIS A 116 -12.75 11.21 12.05
CA HIS A 116 -11.89 10.69 13.11
C HIS A 116 -10.52 10.34 12.55
N GLN A 117 -9.46 10.71 13.27
CA GLN A 117 -8.08 10.42 12.89
C GLN A 117 -7.39 9.63 14.01
N LYS A 118 -6.65 8.57 13.63
CA LYS A 118 -5.87 7.74 14.54
C LYS A 118 -4.42 8.19 14.62
N ALA A 119 -3.79 7.90 15.76
CA ALA A 119 -2.34 8.04 15.93
C ALA A 119 -1.58 6.96 15.14
N PHE A 120 -0.56 7.38 14.39
CA PHE A 120 0.43 6.49 13.80
C PHE A 120 1.83 6.85 14.29
N ALA A 121 2.73 5.86 14.30
CA ALA A 121 4.12 6.06 14.70
C ALA A 121 4.83 7.08 13.80
N GLY A 122 5.76 7.86 14.39
CA GLY A 122 6.55 8.85 13.65
C GLY A 122 5.82 10.13 13.28
N GLN A 123 4.58 10.32 13.75
CA GLN A 123 3.77 11.51 13.50
C GLN A 123 3.66 12.36 14.77
N CYS A 124 3.74 13.69 14.65
CA CYS A 124 3.51 14.62 15.74
C CYS A 124 2.03 14.95 15.97
N PHE A 125 1.14 14.51 15.09
CA PHE A 125 -0.32 14.64 15.16
C PHE A 125 -1.00 13.32 14.78
N ASP A 126 -2.23 13.14 15.25
CA ASP A 126 -3.11 12.04 14.84
C ASP A 126 -3.68 12.37 13.47
N ARG A 127 -3.15 11.75 12.39
CA ARG A 127 -3.50 12.08 11.00
C ARG A 127 -4.19 10.97 10.23
N ALA A 128 -4.20 9.73 10.74
CA ALA A 128 -4.67 8.61 9.95
C ALA A 128 -6.21 8.59 9.82
N VAL A 129 -6.69 8.99 8.65
CA VAL A 129 -8.10 8.84 8.23
C VAL A 129 -8.37 7.37 7.98
N HIS A 130 -9.49 6.84 8.48
CA HIS A 130 -9.77 5.41 8.45
C HIS A 130 -11.26 5.06 8.39
N LYS A 131 -11.54 3.78 8.11
CA LYS A 131 -12.84 3.12 8.27
C LYS A 131 -12.64 1.84 9.08
N GLY A 132 -12.71 1.95 10.42
CA GLY A 132 -12.32 0.84 11.30
C GLY A 132 -10.92 0.33 10.98
N ASP A 133 -10.82 -0.97 10.71
CA ASP A 133 -9.65 -1.68 10.17
C ASP A 133 -9.86 -2.17 8.71
N LEU A 134 -10.79 -1.55 7.98
CA LEU A 134 -11.21 -1.92 6.62
C LEU A 134 -11.13 -0.75 5.63
N THR A 135 -10.25 0.20 5.86
CA THR A 135 -10.13 1.45 5.07
C THR A 135 -9.96 1.18 3.57
N GLY A 136 -9.12 0.21 3.21
CA GLY A 136 -8.89 -0.13 1.81
C GLY A 136 -10.10 -0.75 1.14
N ILE A 137 -10.89 -1.55 1.85
CA ILE A 137 -12.14 -2.12 1.33
C ILE A 137 -13.14 -1.01 1.02
N GLU A 138 -13.27 -0.01 1.91
CA GLU A 138 -14.14 1.15 1.67
C GLU A 138 -13.71 1.89 0.41
N ILE A 139 -12.43 2.29 0.31
CA ILE A 139 -11.92 3.05 -0.83
C ILE A 139 -12.13 2.29 -2.14
N ILE A 140 -11.60 1.05 -2.24
CA ILE A 140 -11.66 0.28 -3.49
C ILE A 140 -13.09 -0.08 -3.88
N SER A 141 -13.96 -0.39 -2.93
CA SER A 141 -15.36 -0.67 -3.28
C SER A 141 -16.03 0.56 -3.92
N ARG A 142 -15.80 1.74 -3.34
CA ARG A 142 -16.40 2.99 -3.85
C ARG A 142 -15.79 3.46 -5.17
N THR A 143 -14.46 3.41 -5.30
CA THR A 143 -13.81 3.82 -6.55
C THR A 143 -14.12 2.84 -7.69
N THR A 144 -14.19 1.53 -7.43
CA THR A 144 -14.65 0.53 -8.41
C THR A 144 -16.09 0.81 -8.87
N GLU A 145 -17.00 1.15 -7.94
CA GLU A 145 -18.38 1.58 -8.30
C GLU A 145 -18.37 2.79 -9.24
N GLN A 146 -17.46 3.75 -9.03
CA GLN A 146 -17.33 4.92 -9.89
C GLN A 146 -16.77 4.59 -11.28
N VAL A 147 -15.85 3.64 -11.39
CA VAL A 147 -15.37 3.11 -12.67
C VAL A 147 -16.54 2.48 -13.46
N PHE A 148 -17.38 1.68 -12.79
CA PHE A 148 -18.57 1.08 -13.42
C PHE A 148 -19.61 2.11 -13.83
N LYS A 149 -19.89 3.11 -12.98
CA LYS A 149 -20.83 4.20 -13.27
C LYS A 149 -20.45 4.95 -14.54
N ARG A 150 -19.15 5.16 -14.78
CA ARG A 150 -18.61 5.82 -15.97
C ARG A 150 -18.46 4.87 -17.16
N ARG A 151 -18.78 3.60 -17.00
CA ARG A 151 -18.66 2.55 -18.03
C ARG A 151 -17.25 2.43 -18.61
N ILE A 152 -16.21 2.71 -17.81
CA ILE A 152 -14.83 2.54 -18.24
C ILE A 152 -14.54 1.05 -18.42
N PRO A 153 -14.13 0.61 -19.63
CA PRO A 153 -13.83 -0.80 -19.91
C PRO A 153 -12.66 -1.32 -19.06
N VAL A 154 -12.77 -2.57 -18.60
CA VAL A 154 -11.73 -3.23 -17.82
C VAL A 154 -11.49 -4.64 -18.36
N LEU A 155 -10.25 -4.93 -18.71
CA LEU A 155 -9.78 -6.28 -19.03
C LEU A 155 -9.32 -6.95 -17.72
N GLU A 156 -10.11 -7.88 -17.23
CA GLU A 156 -9.81 -8.67 -16.03
C GLU A 156 -8.89 -9.86 -16.37
N GLU A 157 -8.20 -10.40 -15.36
CA GLU A 157 -7.28 -11.52 -15.48
C GLU A 157 -6.28 -11.32 -16.63
N THR A 158 -5.90 -10.04 -16.85
CA THR A 158 -5.08 -9.61 -17.98
C THR A 158 -3.85 -8.87 -17.43
N ARG A 159 -2.70 -9.50 -17.56
CA ARG A 159 -1.40 -9.01 -17.08
C ARG A 159 -0.72 -8.18 -18.16
N ALA A 160 -0.19 -7.01 -17.80
CA ALA A 160 0.75 -6.29 -18.64
C ALA A 160 2.10 -7.01 -18.66
N VAL A 161 2.65 -7.23 -19.85
CA VAL A 161 3.88 -8.00 -20.05
C VAL A 161 5.02 -7.10 -20.47
N GLU A 162 4.76 -6.18 -21.41
CA GLU A 162 5.79 -5.33 -22.00
C GLU A 162 5.21 -3.99 -22.45
N LEU A 163 5.97 -2.90 -22.31
CA LEU A 163 5.65 -1.63 -22.93
C LEU A 163 6.10 -1.64 -24.39
N LEU A 164 5.27 -1.14 -25.27
CA LEU A 164 5.58 -0.97 -26.69
C LEU A 164 6.20 0.42 -26.87
N LEU A 165 7.33 0.47 -27.57
CA LEU A 165 8.08 1.69 -27.81
C LEU A 165 8.04 2.03 -29.31
N ASP A 166 8.26 3.31 -29.63
CA ASP A 166 8.58 3.74 -30.99
C ASP A 166 9.91 3.18 -31.49
N ALA A 167 10.26 3.45 -32.73
CA ALA A 167 11.49 2.94 -33.33
C ALA A 167 12.76 3.50 -32.67
N GLU A 168 12.67 4.69 -32.10
CA GLU A 168 13.73 5.40 -31.40
C GLU A 168 13.86 4.95 -29.93
N GLY A 169 12.91 4.21 -29.40
CA GLY A 169 12.88 3.72 -28.01
C GLY A 169 12.66 4.82 -26.98
N GLN A 170 12.07 5.96 -27.38
CA GLN A 170 11.89 7.13 -26.52
C GLN A 170 10.42 7.36 -26.10
N THR A 171 9.48 6.87 -26.88
CA THR A 171 8.05 7.10 -26.70
C THR A 171 7.33 5.78 -26.45
N VAL A 172 6.54 5.73 -25.39
CA VAL A 172 5.62 4.59 -25.16
C VAL A 172 4.40 4.74 -26.07
N THR A 173 4.15 3.71 -26.88
CA THR A 173 3.05 3.67 -27.86
C THR A 173 1.93 2.73 -27.43
N GLY A 174 2.07 2.05 -26.29
CA GLY A 174 1.10 1.14 -25.74
C GLY A 174 1.72 0.00 -24.93
N ALA A 175 1.05 -1.13 -24.87
CA ALA A 175 1.53 -2.31 -24.15
C ALA A 175 1.10 -3.63 -24.78
N LEU A 176 1.90 -4.67 -24.55
CA LEU A 176 1.54 -6.07 -24.77
C LEU A 176 0.91 -6.62 -23.48
N LEU A 177 -0.28 -7.14 -23.59
CA LEU A 177 -1.05 -7.74 -22.49
C LEU A 177 -1.19 -9.24 -22.71
N TYR A 178 -1.30 -9.98 -21.61
CA TYR A 178 -1.56 -11.42 -21.61
C TYR A 178 -2.81 -11.74 -20.80
N ASN A 179 -3.83 -12.25 -21.46
CA ASN A 179 -5.03 -12.74 -20.80
C ASN A 179 -4.73 -14.12 -20.19
N MET A 180 -4.68 -14.19 -18.86
CA MET A 180 -4.28 -15.39 -18.13
C MET A 180 -5.35 -16.48 -18.15
N ARG A 181 -6.62 -16.12 -18.35
CA ARG A 181 -7.73 -17.07 -18.42
C ARG A 181 -7.75 -17.83 -19.74
N HIS A 182 -7.49 -17.11 -20.84
CA HIS A 182 -7.62 -17.66 -22.20
C HIS A 182 -6.27 -18.00 -22.85
N GLY A 183 -5.15 -17.60 -22.24
CA GLY A 183 -3.81 -17.83 -22.79
C GLY A 183 -3.53 -17.03 -24.06
N THR A 184 -4.18 -15.87 -24.25
CA THR A 184 -4.07 -15.02 -25.45
C THR A 184 -3.33 -13.73 -25.16
N PHE A 185 -2.57 -13.26 -26.15
CA PHE A 185 -1.95 -11.94 -26.11
C PHE A 185 -2.85 -10.90 -26.76
N HIS A 186 -2.81 -9.67 -26.24
CA HIS A 186 -3.45 -8.51 -26.81
C HIS A 186 -2.45 -7.37 -26.97
N VAL A 187 -2.45 -6.76 -28.14
CA VAL A 187 -1.67 -5.55 -28.44
C VAL A 187 -2.57 -4.34 -28.28
N VAL A 188 -2.21 -3.46 -27.36
CA VAL A 188 -2.93 -2.20 -27.13
C VAL A 188 -2.07 -1.04 -27.61
N GLU A 189 -2.55 -0.26 -28.59
CA GLU A 189 -2.00 1.04 -28.97
C GLU A 189 -2.66 2.12 -28.09
N ALA A 190 -1.86 3.02 -27.50
CA ALA A 190 -2.35 4.05 -26.60
C ALA A 190 -1.67 5.39 -26.87
N ALA A 191 -2.44 6.49 -26.80
CA ALA A 191 -1.89 7.84 -26.86
C ALA A 191 -1.12 8.22 -25.59
N ALA A 192 -1.50 7.65 -24.43
CA ALA A 192 -0.78 7.73 -23.17
C ALA A 192 -0.95 6.41 -22.38
N THR A 193 0.06 6.04 -21.59
CA THR A 193 0.01 4.85 -20.74
C THR A 193 0.33 5.23 -19.29
N LEU A 194 -0.52 4.80 -18.36
CA LEU A 194 -0.28 4.88 -16.92
C LEU A 194 0.05 3.49 -16.39
N VAL A 195 1.21 3.34 -15.75
CA VAL A 195 1.58 2.15 -14.99
C VAL A 195 1.24 2.39 -13.51
N ALA A 196 0.37 1.55 -12.95
CA ALA A 196 -0.09 1.58 -11.56
C ALA A 196 -0.36 0.15 -11.05
N THR A 197 0.62 -0.74 -11.29
CA THR A 197 0.49 -2.19 -11.07
C THR A 197 0.87 -2.62 -9.66
N GLY A 198 1.51 -1.75 -8.90
CA GLY A 198 1.93 -1.97 -7.53
C GLY A 198 3.31 -2.63 -7.41
N GLY A 199 3.87 -2.60 -6.21
CA GLY A 199 5.22 -3.07 -5.91
C GLY A 199 5.42 -4.56 -5.92
N GLY A 200 6.51 -5.05 -5.30
CA GLY A 200 6.97 -6.41 -5.46
C GLY A 200 7.40 -7.20 -4.22
N PRO A 201 6.85 -6.96 -3.00
CA PRO A 201 7.30 -7.67 -1.80
C PRO A 201 7.20 -9.19 -1.85
N THR A 202 6.40 -9.76 -2.74
CA THR A 202 6.29 -11.22 -2.92
C THR A 202 7.56 -11.88 -3.48
N GLN A 203 8.58 -11.10 -3.82
CA GLN A 203 9.93 -11.61 -4.10
C GLN A 203 10.62 -12.16 -2.83
N TYR A 204 10.14 -11.78 -1.66
CA TYR A 204 10.61 -12.29 -0.38
C TYR A 204 9.76 -13.48 0.09
N ARG A 205 10.42 -14.45 0.71
CA ARG A 205 9.74 -15.65 1.21
C ARG A 205 8.66 -15.34 2.27
N PHE A 206 8.89 -14.33 3.10
CA PHE A 206 7.98 -13.89 4.14
C PHE A 206 7.55 -12.45 3.83
N HIS A 207 6.32 -12.29 3.39
CA HIS A 207 5.80 -11.03 2.88
C HIS A 207 4.35 -10.79 3.30
N ALA A 208 3.98 -9.52 3.45
CA ALA A 208 2.65 -9.10 3.89
C ALA A 208 1.58 -9.09 2.80
N PRO A 209 1.87 -8.61 1.57
CA PRO A 209 0.87 -8.47 0.53
C PRO A 209 0.46 -9.80 -0.09
N GLY A 210 -0.69 -9.77 -0.81
CA GLY A 210 -1.14 -10.88 -1.63
C GLY A 210 -0.20 -11.22 -2.79
N PRO A 211 -0.34 -12.40 -3.38
CA PRO A 211 0.55 -12.90 -4.43
C PRO A 211 0.53 -12.05 -5.70
N GLU A 212 -0.46 -11.20 -5.88
CA GLU A 212 -0.56 -10.30 -7.03
C GLU A 212 0.53 -9.22 -7.04
N LYS A 213 1.13 -8.90 -5.89
CA LYS A 213 2.14 -7.84 -5.76
C LYS A 213 3.54 -8.35 -6.09
N SER A 214 3.79 -8.60 -7.37
CA SER A 214 4.96 -9.33 -7.90
C SER A 214 5.90 -8.49 -8.76
N ALA A 215 5.89 -7.15 -8.62
CA ALA A 215 6.73 -6.19 -9.35
C ALA A 215 6.59 -6.25 -10.88
N ASP A 216 5.41 -6.54 -11.40
CA ASP A 216 5.21 -6.68 -12.86
C ASP A 216 5.52 -5.37 -13.58
N GLY A 217 4.97 -4.23 -13.10
CA GLY A 217 5.23 -2.91 -13.69
C GLY A 217 6.67 -2.49 -13.52
N ILE A 218 7.24 -2.64 -12.33
CA ILE A 218 8.65 -2.32 -12.04
C ILE A 218 9.58 -3.05 -13.03
N ALA A 219 9.37 -4.35 -13.22
CA ALA A 219 10.17 -5.14 -14.16
C ALA A 219 9.95 -4.71 -15.63
N MET A 220 8.74 -4.37 -16.00
CA MET A 220 8.38 -3.88 -17.33
C MET A 220 8.99 -2.50 -17.59
N LEU A 221 8.91 -1.58 -16.64
CA LEU A 221 9.52 -0.25 -16.69
C LEU A 221 11.05 -0.34 -16.84
N TYR A 222 11.68 -1.22 -16.03
CA TYR A 222 13.13 -1.46 -16.13
C TYR A 222 13.55 -1.97 -17.52
N ARG A 223 12.83 -2.96 -18.08
CA ARG A 223 13.12 -3.48 -19.43
C ARG A 223 12.92 -2.44 -20.53
N ALA A 224 11.98 -1.51 -20.34
CA ALA A 224 11.75 -0.41 -21.27
C ALA A 224 12.80 0.71 -21.16
N GLY A 225 13.74 0.64 -20.22
CA GLY A 225 14.79 1.65 -20.03
C GLY A 225 14.36 2.87 -19.21
N VAL A 226 13.23 2.78 -18.48
CA VAL A 226 12.80 3.83 -17.55
C VAL A 226 13.84 4.00 -16.43
N ARG A 227 14.14 5.24 -16.06
CA ARG A 227 15.02 5.51 -14.92
C ARG A 227 14.38 5.04 -13.62
N MET A 228 15.13 4.21 -12.89
CA MET A 228 14.73 3.68 -11.59
C MET A 228 15.61 4.24 -10.48
N ARG A 229 15.08 4.35 -9.23
CA ARG A 229 15.86 4.78 -8.06
C ARG A 229 15.45 4.00 -6.82
N ASP A 230 16.35 3.94 -5.85
CA ASP A 230 16.14 3.41 -4.49
C ASP A 230 15.59 1.96 -4.47
N MET A 231 15.95 1.14 -5.46
CA MET A 231 15.43 -0.21 -5.63
C MET A 231 15.83 -1.17 -4.50
N GLU A 232 16.87 -0.83 -3.72
CA GLU A 232 17.28 -1.54 -2.50
C GLU A 232 16.42 -1.18 -1.27
N MET A 233 15.60 -0.13 -1.35
CA MET A 233 14.80 0.37 -0.24
C MET A 233 13.49 -0.40 -0.11
N ILE A 234 13.53 -1.48 0.65
CA ILE A 234 12.36 -2.30 0.94
C ILE A 234 11.96 -2.11 2.39
N GLN A 235 10.71 -1.73 2.64
CA GLN A 235 10.17 -1.63 3.99
C GLN A 235 9.73 -3.01 4.49
N PHE A 236 10.19 -3.38 5.68
CA PHE A 236 9.69 -4.53 6.42
C PHE A 236 8.74 -4.07 7.51
N HIS A 237 7.50 -4.55 7.48
CA HIS A 237 6.56 -4.32 8.57
C HIS A 237 6.90 -5.24 9.75
N PRO A 238 6.99 -4.71 10.99
CA PRO A 238 7.53 -5.47 12.11
C PRO A 238 6.67 -6.64 12.59
N THR A 239 5.38 -6.66 12.29
CA THR A 239 4.39 -7.56 12.90
C THR A 239 3.64 -8.41 11.87
N GLY A 240 4.37 -9.08 10.97
CA GLY A 240 3.80 -10.13 10.12
C GLY A 240 3.51 -11.39 10.94
N LEU A 241 2.28 -11.91 10.84
CA LEU A 241 1.83 -13.10 11.56
C LEU A 241 2.58 -14.34 11.10
N ILE A 242 3.13 -15.11 12.03
CA ILE A 242 3.78 -16.38 11.70
C ILE A 242 2.74 -17.49 11.72
N VAL A 243 2.46 -18.08 10.55
CA VAL A 243 1.59 -19.24 10.39
C VAL A 243 2.32 -20.27 9.52
N PRO A 244 3.05 -21.21 10.12
CA PRO A 244 3.85 -22.18 9.37
C PRO A 244 3.03 -22.96 8.33
N GLY A 245 3.53 -23.00 7.08
CA GLY A 245 2.89 -23.73 5.98
C GLY A 245 1.61 -23.10 5.42
N SER A 246 1.23 -21.89 5.84
CA SER A 246 0.05 -21.18 5.35
C SER A 246 0.39 -20.09 4.36
N VAL A 247 -0.48 -19.88 3.37
CA VAL A 247 -0.40 -18.76 2.40
C VAL A 247 -0.63 -17.38 3.05
N VAL A 248 -1.16 -17.35 4.28
CA VAL A 248 -1.37 -16.10 5.03
C VAL A 248 -0.18 -15.75 5.94
N ALA A 249 0.88 -16.57 5.95
CA ALA A 249 2.09 -16.26 6.67
C ALA A 249 2.66 -14.92 6.18
N GLY A 250 2.96 -14.00 7.10
CA GLY A 250 3.36 -12.64 6.78
C GLY A 250 2.24 -11.60 6.80
N SER A 251 0.96 -12.03 6.84
CA SER A 251 -0.17 -11.10 7.00
C SER A 251 -0.02 -10.21 8.22
N LEU A 252 -0.30 -8.92 8.06
CA LEU A 252 -0.01 -7.94 9.10
C LEU A 252 -0.98 -8.00 10.29
N LEU A 253 -0.42 -7.88 11.48
CA LEU A 253 -1.10 -7.26 12.61
C LEU A 253 -0.81 -5.76 12.55
N GLU A 254 -1.84 -4.96 12.43
CA GLU A 254 -1.79 -3.53 12.11
C GLU A 254 -0.97 -2.73 13.14
N GLU A 255 -0.35 -1.66 12.67
CA GLU A 255 0.46 -0.75 13.49
C GLU A 255 -0.33 -0.13 14.64
N GLY A 256 -1.63 0.12 14.47
CA GLY A 256 -2.51 0.65 15.49
C GLY A 256 -2.52 -0.18 16.78
N LEU A 257 -2.27 -1.49 16.70
CA LEU A 257 -2.15 -2.35 17.87
C LEU A 257 -0.95 -1.95 18.75
N ARG A 258 0.23 -1.66 18.14
CA ARG A 258 1.40 -1.12 18.84
C ARG A 258 1.15 0.32 19.30
N GLY A 259 0.47 1.12 18.48
CA GLY A 259 0.03 2.47 18.83
C GLY A 259 -0.86 2.51 20.06
N ALA A 260 -1.75 1.52 20.20
CA ALA A 260 -2.61 1.34 21.36
C ALA A 260 -1.88 0.81 22.62
N GLY A 261 -0.61 0.42 22.50
CA GLY A 261 0.23 0.02 23.61
C GLY A 261 0.60 -1.46 23.67
N ALA A 262 0.35 -2.26 22.63
CA ALA A 262 0.80 -3.65 22.59
C ALA A 262 2.33 -3.73 22.65
N HIS A 263 2.85 -4.71 23.40
CA HIS A 263 4.27 -4.91 23.66
C HIS A 263 4.88 -5.98 22.75
N LEU A 264 6.20 -5.88 22.52
CA LEU A 264 6.97 -6.86 21.76
C LEU A 264 7.99 -7.58 22.66
N TYR A 265 7.96 -8.91 22.61
CA TYR A 265 8.80 -9.77 23.43
C TYR A 265 9.65 -10.70 22.55
N ASN A 266 10.91 -10.92 22.94
CA ASN A 266 11.76 -11.95 22.34
C ASN A 266 11.42 -13.36 22.86
N GLY A 267 12.13 -14.39 22.42
CA GLY A 267 11.92 -15.78 22.85
C GLY A 267 12.24 -16.06 24.31
N GLU A 268 13.01 -15.19 24.97
CA GLU A 268 13.36 -15.25 26.39
C GLU A 268 12.35 -14.52 27.27
N GLY A 269 11.34 -13.87 26.68
CA GLY A 269 10.30 -13.12 27.40
C GLY A 269 10.74 -11.70 27.79
N GLU A 270 11.78 -11.15 27.17
CA GLU A 270 12.21 -9.78 27.39
C GLU A 270 11.47 -8.82 26.45
N ARG A 271 10.96 -7.71 26.96
CA ARG A 271 10.41 -6.59 26.19
C ARG A 271 11.57 -5.81 25.56
N TYR A 272 12.08 -6.31 24.44
CA TYR A 272 13.35 -5.87 23.86
C TYR A 272 13.34 -4.43 23.32
N MET A 273 12.17 -3.86 22.99
CA MET A 273 12.09 -2.49 22.48
C MET A 273 12.59 -1.44 23.51
N LEU A 274 12.51 -1.71 24.81
CA LEU A 274 13.08 -0.86 25.85
C LEU A 274 14.61 -0.73 25.76
N LYS A 275 15.28 -1.73 25.16
CA LYS A 275 16.73 -1.70 24.91
C LYS A 275 17.09 -0.89 23.67
N TYR A 276 16.28 -0.97 22.60
CA TYR A 276 16.59 -0.38 21.28
C TYR A 276 16.04 1.02 21.07
N ALA A 277 14.93 1.35 21.71
CA ALA A 277 14.26 2.65 21.62
C ALA A 277 13.57 3.00 22.93
N PRO A 278 14.32 3.29 24.03
CA PRO A 278 13.79 3.42 25.38
C PRO A 278 12.72 4.52 25.51
N ASP A 279 12.81 5.60 24.74
CA ASP A 279 11.92 6.76 24.85
C ASP A 279 10.52 6.50 24.24
N VAL A 280 10.45 5.70 23.18
CA VAL A 280 9.21 5.48 22.40
C VAL A 280 8.80 4.01 22.33
N ALA A 281 9.69 3.10 22.66
CA ALA A 281 9.51 1.66 22.67
C ALA A 281 8.84 1.14 21.37
N GLU A 282 7.72 0.44 21.45
CA GLU A 282 7.00 -0.14 20.31
C GLU A 282 6.39 0.90 19.36
N ARG A 283 6.35 2.18 19.76
CA ARG A 283 5.92 3.29 18.90
C ARG A 283 7.05 3.90 18.07
N ALA A 284 8.25 3.32 18.11
CA ALA A 284 9.32 3.65 17.17
C ALA A 284 8.89 3.37 15.71
N THR A 285 9.58 3.98 14.75
CA THR A 285 9.32 3.79 13.32
C THR A 285 9.49 2.33 12.89
N ARG A 286 8.84 1.92 11.80
CA ARG A 286 8.83 0.51 11.34
C ARG A 286 10.22 -0.06 11.11
N ASP A 287 11.15 0.72 10.58
CA ASP A 287 12.54 0.32 10.34
C ASP A 287 13.26 0.00 11.67
N VAL A 288 13.10 0.84 12.69
CA VAL A 288 13.69 0.62 14.02
C VAL A 288 13.10 -0.64 14.64
N VAL A 289 11.78 -0.81 14.65
CA VAL A 289 11.14 -1.98 15.27
C VAL A 289 11.50 -3.28 14.51
N SER A 290 11.47 -3.26 13.17
CA SER A 290 11.81 -4.43 12.35
C SER A 290 13.28 -4.83 12.52
N ARG A 291 14.20 -3.86 12.51
CA ARG A 291 15.63 -4.10 12.74
C ARG A 291 15.88 -4.64 14.15
N SER A 292 15.21 -4.10 15.17
CA SER A 292 15.33 -4.59 16.54
C SER A 292 14.87 -6.04 16.69
N ALA A 293 13.71 -6.40 16.10
CA ALA A 293 13.22 -7.77 16.05
C ALA A 293 14.21 -8.71 15.34
N TYR A 294 14.72 -8.27 14.18
CA TYR A 294 15.72 -9.03 13.44
C TYR A 294 17.01 -9.28 14.25
N LEU A 295 17.50 -8.25 14.96
CA LEU A 295 18.69 -8.39 15.83
C LEU A 295 18.46 -9.36 16.97
N GLU A 296 17.28 -9.39 17.59
CA GLU A 296 16.93 -10.39 18.60
C GLU A 296 16.93 -11.81 18.02
N MET A 297 16.35 -11.99 16.82
CA MET A 297 16.34 -13.29 16.13
C MET A 297 17.76 -13.76 15.79
N MET A 298 18.62 -12.88 15.26
CA MET A 298 20.02 -13.19 14.92
C MET A 298 20.88 -13.49 16.15
N ALA A 299 20.53 -12.92 17.30
CA ALA A 299 21.22 -13.21 18.57
C ALA A 299 20.75 -14.51 19.23
N GLY A 300 19.91 -15.31 18.56
CA GLY A 300 19.41 -16.59 19.06
C GLY A 300 18.24 -16.47 20.03
N ARG A 301 17.66 -15.29 20.19
CA ARG A 301 16.51 -15.04 21.07
C ARG A 301 15.17 -15.00 20.34
N ALA A 302 15.08 -15.72 19.22
CA ALA A 302 13.81 -15.95 18.54
C ALA A 302 12.88 -16.84 19.38
N CYS A 303 11.57 -16.66 19.24
CA CYS A 303 10.60 -17.60 19.78
C CYS A 303 10.64 -18.94 18.99
N PRO A 304 10.09 -20.04 19.53
CA PRO A 304 10.11 -21.35 18.87
C PRO A 304 9.52 -21.34 17.45
N GLU A 305 8.59 -20.44 17.19
CA GLU A 305 7.95 -20.25 15.89
C GLU A 305 8.86 -19.52 14.86
N GLY A 306 10.02 -19.00 15.29
CA GLY A 306 11.05 -18.42 14.44
C GLY A 306 11.01 -16.90 14.31
N GLY A 307 10.30 -16.19 15.20
CA GLY A 307 10.19 -14.73 15.24
C GLY A 307 10.30 -14.17 16.65
N VAL A 308 9.52 -13.12 16.88
CA VAL A 308 9.28 -12.51 18.19
C VAL A 308 7.79 -12.61 18.52
N ARG A 309 7.32 -12.09 19.65
CA ARG A 309 5.91 -12.17 20.03
C ARG A 309 5.34 -10.77 20.29
N ILE A 310 4.10 -10.56 19.84
CA ILE A 310 3.31 -9.38 20.22
C ILE A 310 2.32 -9.75 21.31
N ASP A 311 2.21 -8.92 22.33
CA ASP A 311 1.27 -9.05 23.44
C ASP A 311 0.32 -7.84 23.46
N ALA A 312 -0.96 -8.11 23.35
CA ALA A 312 -2.04 -7.14 23.49
C ALA A 312 -2.96 -7.45 24.69
N ALA A 313 -2.75 -8.59 25.38
CA ALA A 313 -3.65 -9.06 26.44
C ALA A 313 -3.75 -8.08 27.61
N HIS A 314 -2.67 -7.38 27.94
CA HIS A 314 -2.66 -6.37 29.03
C HIS A 314 -3.55 -5.15 28.74
N LEU A 315 -3.94 -4.90 27.49
CA LEU A 315 -4.90 -3.85 27.11
C LEU A 315 -6.35 -4.20 27.49
N GLY A 316 -6.61 -5.47 27.81
CA GLY A 316 -7.93 -6.02 28.12
C GLY A 316 -8.64 -6.58 26.91
N ALA A 317 -9.24 -7.77 27.06
CA ALA A 317 -9.89 -8.51 25.97
C ALA A 317 -10.99 -7.71 25.27
N ASP A 318 -11.85 -7.04 26.05
CA ASP A 318 -12.95 -6.22 25.52
C ASP A 318 -12.43 -5.07 24.65
N PHE A 319 -11.31 -4.46 25.03
CA PHE A 319 -10.67 -3.41 24.24
C PHE A 319 -10.14 -3.95 22.93
N VAL A 320 -9.39 -5.06 22.96
CA VAL A 320 -8.82 -5.69 21.76
C VAL A 320 -9.91 -6.13 20.79
N LEU A 321 -10.93 -6.84 21.27
CA LEU A 321 -12.01 -7.35 20.43
C LEU A 321 -12.89 -6.25 19.83
N ARG A 322 -13.05 -5.13 20.53
CA ARG A 322 -13.84 -3.98 20.04
C ARG A 322 -13.09 -3.13 19.03
N ASN A 323 -11.80 -2.87 19.26
CA ASN A 323 -11.02 -1.93 18.44
C ASN A 323 -10.27 -2.61 17.30
N PHE A 324 -9.99 -3.93 17.40
CA PHE A 324 -9.21 -4.71 16.44
C PHE A 324 -9.90 -6.04 16.07
N PRO A 325 -11.21 -6.02 15.74
CA PRO A 325 -11.99 -7.25 15.51
C PRO A 325 -11.44 -8.09 14.36
N GLY A 326 -11.05 -7.45 13.24
CA GLY A 326 -10.51 -8.16 12.07
C GLY A 326 -9.16 -8.83 12.34
N MET A 327 -8.32 -8.24 13.20
CA MET A 327 -7.06 -8.89 13.61
C MET A 327 -7.30 -10.05 14.56
N ALA A 328 -8.20 -9.89 15.54
CA ALA A 328 -8.55 -10.96 16.48
C ALA A 328 -9.17 -12.15 15.73
N GLU A 329 -10.10 -11.92 14.80
CA GLU A 329 -10.69 -12.96 13.97
C GLU A 329 -9.63 -13.67 13.10
N ARG A 330 -8.73 -12.94 12.46
CA ARG A 330 -7.63 -13.51 11.67
C ARG A 330 -6.72 -14.39 12.52
N CYS A 331 -6.34 -13.94 13.73
CA CYS A 331 -5.56 -14.74 14.66
C CYS A 331 -6.31 -16.03 15.07
N ALA A 332 -7.61 -15.90 15.37
CA ALA A 332 -8.44 -17.04 15.78
C ALA A 332 -8.57 -18.13 14.71
N GLN A 333 -8.62 -17.76 13.41
CA GLN A 333 -8.60 -18.72 12.30
C GLN A 333 -7.37 -19.65 12.31
N PHE A 334 -6.28 -19.22 12.93
CA PHE A 334 -5.02 -19.98 13.07
C PHE A 334 -4.75 -20.43 14.51
N LYS A 335 -5.77 -20.45 15.36
CA LYS A 335 -5.71 -20.87 16.76
C LYS A 335 -4.84 -19.99 17.66
N TYR A 336 -4.63 -18.73 17.26
CA TYR A 336 -4.04 -17.72 18.12
C TYR A 336 -5.15 -16.85 18.76
N ASP A 337 -5.03 -16.57 20.03
CA ASP A 337 -5.95 -15.69 20.77
C ASP A 337 -5.26 -14.36 21.08
N LEU A 338 -5.44 -13.39 20.20
CA LEU A 338 -4.80 -12.05 20.31
C LEU A 338 -5.25 -11.30 21.57
N ALA A 339 -6.44 -11.58 22.07
CA ALA A 339 -7.00 -10.88 23.22
C ALA A 339 -6.47 -11.39 24.56
N HIS A 340 -5.96 -12.64 24.62
CA HIS A 340 -5.55 -13.26 25.87
C HIS A 340 -4.12 -13.82 25.85
N ASN A 341 -3.50 -13.97 24.68
CA ASN A 341 -2.21 -14.62 24.56
C ASN A 341 -1.25 -13.82 23.65
N MET A 342 0.04 -14.02 23.86
CA MET A 342 1.06 -13.53 22.94
C MET A 342 0.96 -14.26 21.59
N VAL A 343 1.10 -13.51 20.50
CA VAL A 343 1.01 -14.03 19.12
C VAL A 343 2.37 -13.94 18.45
N PRO A 344 2.85 -15.01 17.78
CA PRO A 344 4.14 -15.00 17.10
C PRO A 344 4.11 -14.12 15.84
N VAL A 345 5.09 -13.23 15.70
CA VAL A 345 5.23 -12.30 14.58
C VAL A 345 6.69 -12.20 14.14
N SER A 346 6.90 -11.75 12.91
CA SER A 346 8.23 -11.48 12.36
C SER A 346 8.20 -10.29 11.43
N PRO A 347 9.33 -9.58 11.23
CA PRO A 347 9.44 -8.62 10.13
C PRO A 347 9.06 -9.26 8.80
N SER A 348 8.15 -8.60 8.07
CA SER A 348 7.55 -9.10 6.83
C SER A 348 7.74 -8.07 5.71
N ALA A 349 8.24 -8.49 4.54
CA ALA A 349 8.39 -7.60 3.41
C ALA A 349 7.03 -7.00 3.03
N HIS A 350 6.95 -5.67 2.97
CA HIS A 350 5.66 -4.98 2.93
C HIS A 350 5.53 -4.01 1.76
N PHE A 351 6.53 -3.15 1.55
CA PHE A 351 6.42 -2.01 0.64
C PHE A 351 7.75 -1.74 -0.06
N PHE A 352 7.71 -1.52 -1.38
CA PHE A 352 8.84 -0.99 -2.14
C PHE A 352 8.80 0.54 -2.05
N MET A 353 9.87 1.15 -1.52
CA MET A 353 9.98 2.61 -1.43
C MET A 353 10.67 3.19 -2.66
N GLY A 354 11.49 2.41 -3.35
CA GLY A 354 12.02 2.71 -4.66
C GLY A 354 11.04 2.38 -5.78
N GLY A 355 11.42 2.72 -7.01
CA GLY A 355 10.62 2.51 -8.21
C GLY A 355 11.05 3.42 -9.36
N ALA A 356 10.14 3.68 -10.29
CA ALA A 356 10.38 4.61 -11.39
C ALA A 356 10.59 6.05 -10.88
N VAL A 357 11.56 6.75 -11.46
CA VAL A 357 11.72 8.19 -11.23
C VAL A 357 10.62 8.94 -11.94
N ILE A 358 9.83 9.69 -11.19
CA ILE A 358 8.73 10.52 -11.69
C ILE A 358 8.92 11.99 -11.30
N ASP A 359 8.26 12.88 -12.04
CA ASP A 359 8.09 14.28 -11.63
C ASP A 359 6.78 14.48 -10.84
N VAL A 360 6.53 15.71 -10.38
CA VAL A 360 5.31 16.08 -9.64
C VAL A 360 4.01 15.91 -10.43
N LYS A 361 4.09 15.62 -11.72
CA LYS A 361 2.95 15.29 -12.60
C LYS A 361 2.89 13.79 -12.91
N CYS A 362 3.61 12.96 -12.16
CA CYS A 362 3.71 11.51 -12.36
C CYS A 362 4.28 11.10 -13.74
N ARG A 363 4.99 11.99 -14.45
CA ARG A 363 5.62 11.65 -15.74
C ARG A 363 6.94 10.93 -15.48
N ALA A 364 7.13 9.80 -16.14
CA ALA A 364 8.37 9.04 -16.12
C ALA A 364 9.39 9.57 -17.16
N SER A 365 10.51 8.86 -17.32
CA SER A 365 11.61 9.28 -18.21
C SER A 365 11.37 9.01 -19.69
N LEU A 366 10.33 8.29 -20.07
CA LEU A 366 9.92 8.07 -21.46
C LEU A 366 8.67 8.92 -21.76
N ASP A 367 8.56 9.38 -23.00
CA ASP A 367 7.42 10.16 -23.44
C ASP A 367 6.11 9.36 -23.40
N LYS A 368 5.00 10.03 -23.11
CA LYS A 368 3.64 9.45 -22.97
C LYS A 368 3.49 8.37 -21.90
N LEU A 369 4.45 8.28 -20.99
CA LEU A 369 4.46 7.34 -19.87
C LEU A 369 4.26 8.07 -18.54
N PHE A 370 3.27 7.61 -17.80
CA PHE A 370 3.00 8.03 -16.43
C PHE A 370 3.14 6.83 -15.50
N VAL A 371 3.57 7.08 -14.26
CA VAL A 371 3.69 6.05 -13.22
C VAL A 371 3.12 6.58 -11.93
N ALA A 372 2.27 5.81 -11.26
CA ALA A 372 1.65 6.20 -9.99
C ALA A 372 1.41 4.99 -9.08
N GLY A 373 1.39 5.25 -7.78
CA GLY A 373 1.24 4.21 -6.76
C GLY A 373 2.60 3.71 -6.28
N GLU A 374 2.78 2.39 -6.28
CA GLU A 374 3.98 1.72 -5.79
C GLU A 374 4.70 0.97 -6.94
N ASP A 375 5.03 1.70 -8.02
CA ASP A 375 5.71 1.15 -9.21
C ASP A 375 7.10 1.74 -9.48
#